data_6397d47322b488feb287fe7c16634b2e
#
_entry.id   6397d47322b488feb287fe7c16634b2e
#
_cell.length_a   1.000
_cell.length_b   1.000
_cell.length_c   1.000
_cell.angle_alpha   90.00
_cell.angle_beta   90.00
_cell.angle_gamma   90.00
#
_symmetry.space_group_name_H-M   'P 1'
#
loop_
_entity.id
_entity.type
_entity.pdbx_description
1 polymer ?
#
loop_
_entity_poly.entity_id
_entity_poly.type
_entity_poly.pdbx_seq_one_letter_code
_entity_poly.pdbx_strand_id
1 'polypeptide(L)'
;MSQVQYLGYIIDDGGVHVDPTKIQVIRDWPAPTTLTELRSFLGLANFYRRFMLGLSHITWPLSQVTKGGAKAKFFWSENQQKAFAELKHHLCCAPVLTLPDLQQPFEIETDASNYTIGSVLTQQGHPVAYPTYDKEMYSIVHACRQWKHYILGKETIIHTYH
;
A
#
# COMPACT_ATOMS: atom_id res chain seq x y z
N MET A 1 -5.83 24.95 -12.82
CA MET A 1 -5.83 23.62 -12.23
C MET A 1 -5.90 23.80 -10.73
N SER A 2 -6.95 23.32 -10.11
CA SER A 2 -7.13 23.39 -8.66
C SER A 2 -6.47 22.14 -8.05
N GLN A 3 -5.41 22.35 -7.29
CA GLN A 3 -4.72 21.32 -6.55
C GLN A 3 -5.09 21.46 -5.08
N VAL A 4 -5.45 20.35 -4.43
CA VAL A 4 -5.78 20.32 -3.01
C VAL A 4 -4.79 19.43 -2.27
N GLN A 5 -4.12 20.00 -1.27
CA GLN A 5 -3.28 19.23 -0.36
C GLN A 5 -4.12 18.77 0.84
N TYR A 6 -4.17 17.46 1.09
CA TYR A 6 -4.95 16.87 2.15
C TYR A 6 -4.23 15.70 2.81
N LEU A 7 -3.93 15.82 4.09
CA LEU A 7 -3.32 14.75 4.92
C LEU A 7 -2.09 14.07 4.29
N GLY A 8 -1.20 14.83 3.65
CA GLY A 8 0.00 14.28 3.02
C GLY A 8 -0.21 13.70 1.62
N TYR A 9 -1.38 13.96 1.04
CA TYR A 9 -1.72 13.68 -0.35
C TYR A 9 -1.93 14.98 -1.12
N ILE A 10 -1.75 14.89 -2.41
CA ILE A 10 -2.12 15.91 -3.38
C ILE A 10 -3.21 15.32 -4.25
N ILE A 11 -4.29 16.06 -4.42
CA ILE A 11 -5.42 15.70 -5.27
C ILE A 11 -5.52 16.76 -6.35
N ASP A 12 -5.45 16.35 -7.60
CA ASP A 12 -5.60 17.21 -8.77
C ASP A 12 -6.38 16.48 -9.89
N ASP A 13 -6.44 17.08 -11.06
CA ASP A 13 -7.13 16.50 -12.22
C ASP A 13 -6.49 15.18 -12.70
N GLY A 14 -5.24 14.91 -12.34
CA GLY A 14 -4.52 13.66 -12.65
C GLY A 14 -4.78 12.53 -11.65
N GLY A 15 -5.34 12.83 -10.48
CA GLY A 15 -5.63 11.82 -9.47
C GLY A 15 -5.13 12.16 -8.06
N VAL A 16 -4.84 11.12 -7.29
CA VAL A 16 -4.33 11.22 -5.91
C VAL A 16 -2.86 10.81 -5.88
N HIS A 17 -2.01 11.70 -5.43
CA HIS A 17 -0.55 11.52 -5.37
C HIS A 17 -0.06 11.61 -3.94
N VAL A 18 1.09 11.01 -3.67
CA VAL A 18 1.84 11.28 -2.44
C VAL A 18 2.49 12.66 -2.55
N ASP A 19 2.38 13.46 -1.50
CA ASP A 19 3.01 14.79 -1.44
C ASP A 19 4.52 14.68 -1.66
N PRO A 20 5.11 15.40 -2.65
CA PRO A 20 6.55 15.40 -2.92
C PRO A 20 7.41 15.76 -1.71
N THR A 21 6.92 16.61 -0.82
CA THR A 21 7.65 16.95 0.42
C THR A 21 7.75 15.75 1.35
N LYS A 22 6.74 14.89 1.37
CA LYS A 22 6.76 13.63 2.12
C LYS A 22 7.66 12.59 1.47
N ILE A 23 7.66 12.53 0.14
CA ILE A 23 8.57 11.66 -0.62
C ILE A 23 10.03 12.02 -0.30
N GLN A 24 10.37 13.31 -0.23
CA GLN A 24 11.72 13.74 0.13
C GLN A 24 12.10 13.29 1.56
N VAL A 25 11.21 13.48 2.52
CA VAL A 25 11.42 13.02 3.91
C VAL A 25 11.64 11.50 3.96
N ILE A 26 10.86 10.72 3.20
CA ILE A 26 11.01 9.26 3.12
C ILE A 26 12.36 8.91 2.51
N ARG A 27 12.74 9.57 1.42
CA ARG A 27 14.01 9.35 0.74
C ARG A 27 15.20 9.58 1.64
N ASP A 28 15.15 10.61 2.47
CA ASP A 28 16.24 11.00 3.36
C ASP A 28 16.16 10.28 4.72
N TRP A 29 15.13 9.45 4.95
CA TRP A 29 14.96 8.74 6.23
C TRP A 29 16.15 7.81 6.50
N PRO A 30 16.84 7.98 7.64
CA PRO A 30 18.00 7.15 7.97
C PRO A 30 17.59 5.71 8.30
N ALA A 31 18.53 4.78 8.15
CA ALA A 31 18.31 3.41 8.61
C ALA A 31 18.05 3.40 10.12
N PRO A 32 17.01 2.68 10.59
CA PRO A 32 16.68 2.64 12.00
C PRO A 32 17.81 2.01 12.84
N THR A 33 18.11 2.60 13.96
CA THR A 33 19.05 2.09 14.97
C THR A 33 18.33 1.56 16.20
N THR A 34 17.06 1.87 16.34
CA THR A 34 16.19 1.45 17.45
C THR A 34 14.86 0.88 16.95
N LEU A 35 14.24 0.08 17.83
CA LEU A 35 12.92 -0.48 17.56
C LEU A 35 11.84 0.62 17.42
N THR A 36 11.97 1.71 18.15
CA THR A 36 11.06 2.86 18.09
C THR A 36 11.14 3.54 16.72
N GLU A 37 12.34 3.79 16.22
CA GLU A 37 12.54 4.37 14.88
C GLU A 37 11.99 3.47 13.78
N LEU A 38 12.22 2.15 13.88
CA LEU A 38 11.65 1.18 12.94
C LEU A 38 10.12 1.22 12.96
N ARG A 39 9.49 1.24 14.14
CA ARG A 39 8.04 1.32 14.27
C ARG A 39 7.48 2.62 13.71
N SER A 40 8.17 3.74 13.90
CA SER A 40 7.78 5.03 13.33
C SER A 40 7.80 4.99 11.80
N PHE A 41 8.84 4.41 11.21
CA PHE A 41 8.95 4.24 9.76
C PHE A 41 7.88 3.30 9.20
N LEU A 42 7.63 2.15 9.85
CA LEU A 42 6.57 1.22 9.45
C LEU A 42 5.18 1.84 9.59
N GLY A 43 4.96 2.69 10.59
CA GLY A 43 3.73 3.47 10.73
C GLY A 43 3.51 4.42 9.56
N LEU A 44 4.56 5.11 9.12
CA LEU A 44 4.52 5.97 7.93
C LEU A 44 4.23 5.15 6.66
N ALA A 45 4.93 4.03 6.47
CA ALA A 45 4.69 3.14 5.32
C ALA A 45 3.25 2.62 5.30
N ASN A 46 2.70 2.26 6.47
CA ASN A 46 1.32 1.82 6.60
C ASN A 46 0.30 2.92 6.26
N PHE A 47 0.62 4.18 6.48
CA PHE A 47 -0.23 5.31 6.06
C PHE A 47 -0.36 5.38 4.53
N TYR A 48 0.74 5.13 3.80
CA TYR A 48 0.75 5.13 2.33
C TYR A 48 0.45 3.76 1.69
N ARG A 49 0.02 2.77 2.48
CA ARG A 49 -0.20 1.39 2.00
C ARG A 49 -1.18 1.28 0.84
N ARG A 50 -2.15 2.19 0.75
CA ARG A 50 -3.13 2.23 -0.37
C ARG A 50 -2.52 2.46 -1.75
N PHE A 51 -1.27 2.91 -1.81
CA PHE A 51 -0.51 3.12 -3.04
C PHE A 51 0.45 1.96 -3.36
N MET A 52 0.49 0.93 -2.51
CA MET A 52 1.49 -0.13 -2.64
C MET A 52 0.86 -1.51 -2.70
N LEU A 53 1.08 -2.19 -3.80
CA LEU A 53 0.79 -3.62 -3.90
C LEU A 53 1.87 -4.41 -3.16
N GLY A 54 1.48 -5.50 -2.46
CA GLY A 54 2.43 -6.42 -1.84
C GLY A 54 3.21 -5.85 -0.65
N LEU A 55 2.73 -4.78 0.00
CA LEU A 55 3.42 -4.15 1.14
C LEU A 55 3.82 -5.14 2.22
N SER A 56 3.00 -6.14 2.52
CA SER A 56 3.27 -7.14 3.55
C SER A 56 4.51 -7.96 3.27
N HIS A 57 4.77 -8.32 2.02
CA HIS A 57 5.98 -9.02 1.62
C HIS A 57 7.22 -8.19 1.88
N ILE A 58 7.20 -6.93 1.44
CA ILE A 58 8.31 -6.00 1.60
C ILE A 58 8.59 -5.73 3.08
N THR A 59 7.53 -5.58 3.88
CA THR A 59 7.67 -5.25 5.31
C THR A 59 7.90 -6.47 6.20
N TRP A 60 7.72 -7.70 5.69
CA TRP A 60 7.85 -8.91 6.50
C TRP A 60 9.19 -9.04 7.25
N PRO A 61 10.38 -8.86 6.61
CA PRO A 61 11.66 -8.92 7.31
C PRO A 61 11.79 -7.87 8.41
N LEU A 62 11.24 -6.68 8.19
CA LEU A 62 11.25 -5.57 9.17
C LEU A 62 10.31 -5.86 10.34
N SER A 63 9.13 -6.44 10.06
CA SER A 63 8.16 -6.78 11.09
C SER A 63 8.63 -7.91 12.01
N GLN A 64 9.52 -8.81 11.54
CA GLN A 64 10.11 -9.83 12.42
C GLN A 64 10.93 -9.19 13.55
N VAL A 65 11.64 -8.09 13.29
CA VAL A 65 12.39 -7.35 14.31
C VAL A 65 11.46 -6.76 15.38
N THR A 66 10.22 -6.45 15.02
CA THR A 66 9.25 -5.85 15.96
C THR A 66 8.56 -6.86 16.89
N LYS A 67 8.65 -8.17 16.60
CA LYS A 67 7.98 -9.24 17.37
C LYS A 67 8.62 -9.56 18.71
N GLY A 68 9.86 -9.13 18.92
CA GLY A 68 10.65 -9.47 20.13
C GLY A 68 10.36 -8.55 21.30
N GLY A 69 9.24 -8.36 21.84
CA GLY A 69 8.90 -7.63 23.08
C GLY A 69 9.84 -6.46 23.48
N ALA A 70 9.55 -5.76 24.58
CA ALA A 70 10.32 -4.59 25.03
C ALA A 70 11.79 -4.90 25.46
N LYS A 71 12.12 -6.17 25.69
CA LYS A 71 13.45 -6.62 26.11
C LYS A 71 14.32 -7.23 24.99
N ALA A 72 13.78 -7.36 23.77
CA ALA A 72 14.56 -7.89 22.66
C ALA A 72 15.61 -6.88 22.21
N LYS A 73 16.83 -7.36 22.01
CA LYS A 73 17.87 -6.53 21.39
C LYS A 73 17.45 -6.19 19.97
N PHE A 74 17.54 -4.94 19.59
CA PHE A 74 17.35 -4.50 18.22
C PHE A 74 18.44 -5.14 17.37
N PHE A 75 18.01 -5.91 16.35
CA PHE A 75 18.90 -6.59 15.42
C PHE A 75 18.63 -6.08 14.01
N TRP A 76 19.68 -5.63 13.35
CA TRP A 76 19.62 -5.11 11.99
C TRP A 76 20.63 -5.83 11.11
N SER A 77 20.15 -6.70 10.24
CA SER A 77 20.98 -7.45 9.30
C SER A 77 20.86 -6.89 7.88
N GLU A 78 21.62 -7.48 6.98
CA GLU A 78 21.55 -7.14 5.56
C GLU A 78 20.14 -7.36 4.96
N ASN A 79 19.41 -8.37 5.44
CA ASN A 79 18.03 -8.61 4.99
C ASN A 79 17.09 -7.47 5.39
N GLN A 80 17.20 -6.95 6.61
CA GLN A 80 16.45 -5.79 7.05
C GLN A 80 16.85 -4.54 6.27
N GLN A 81 18.15 -4.37 6.02
CA GLN A 81 18.64 -3.24 5.24
C GLN A 81 18.11 -3.27 3.80
N LYS A 82 18.08 -4.42 3.15
CA LYS A 82 17.50 -4.60 1.82
C LYS A 82 16.00 -4.29 1.81
N ALA A 83 15.24 -4.87 2.74
CA ALA A 83 13.80 -4.64 2.86
C ALA A 83 13.48 -3.17 3.16
N PHE A 84 14.29 -2.50 3.97
CA PHE A 84 14.16 -1.07 4.24
C PHE A 84 14.39 -0.21 3.00
N ALA A 85 15.45 -0.50 2.24
CA ALA A 85 15.75 0.20 1.00
C ALA A 85 14.66 -0.02 -0.07
N GLU A 86 14.17 -1.25 -0.21
CA GLU A 86 13.08 -1.62 -1.09
C GLU A 86 11.78 -0.89 -0.71
N LEU A 87 11.44 -0.87 0.57
CA LEU A 87 10.26 -0.16 1.07
C LEU A 87 10.34 1.35 0.79
N LYS A 88 11.51 1.97 1.01
CA LYS A 88 11.75 3.38 0.65
C LYS A 88 11.56 3.60 -0.86
N HIS A 89 12.10 2.73 -1.69
CA HIS A 89 11.96 2.83 -3.14
C HIS A 89 10.48 2.79 -3.55
N HIS A 90 9.72 1.80 -3.07
CA HIS A 90 8.29 1.70 -3.36
C HIS A 90 7.49 2.92 -2.90
N LEU A 91 7.78 3.45 -1.72
CA LEU A 91 7.14 4.67 -1.22
C LEU A 91 7.46 5.91 -2.08
N CYS A 92 8.71 6.00 -2.58
CA CYS A 92 9.12 7.11 -3.46
C CYS A 92 8.60 7.00 -4.89
N CYS A 93 8.30 5.78 -5.35
CA CYS A 93 7.79 5.48 -6.68
C CYS A 93 6.30 5.10 -6.66
N ALA A 94 5.58 5.48 -5.60
CA ALA A 94 4.17 5.16 -5.45
C ALA A 94 3.36 5.66 -6.67
N PRO A 95 2.51 4.81 -7.26
CA PRO A 95 1.72 5.18 -8.42
C PRO A 95 0.67 6.24 -8.06
N VAL A 96 0.24 6.98 -9.07
CA VAL A 96 -0.92 7.85 -8.96
C VAL A 96 -2.18 6.97 -8.92
N LEU A 97 -3.05 7.20 -7.95
CA LEU A 97 -4.36 6.57 -7.93
C LEU A 97 -5.36 7.44 -8.67
N THR A 98 -6.15 6.82 -9.54
CA THR A 98 -7.20 7.50 -10.27
C THR A 98 -8.35 7.89 -9.33
N LEU A 99 -8.89 9.08 -9.52
CA LEU A 99 -10.14 9.46 -8.86
C LEU A 99 -11.29 8.62 -9.43
N PRO A 100 -12.09 7.95 -8.58
CA PRO A 100 -13.16 7.10 -9.05
C PRO A 100 -14.29 7.89 -9.69
N ASP A 101 -14.68 7.52 -10.91
CA ASP A 101 -15.94 7.95 -11.50
C ASP A 101 -17.06 7.02 -11.06
N LEU A 102 -17.93 7.53 -10.18
CA LEU A 102 -19.03 6.74 -9.64
C LEU A 102 -20.12 6.38 -10.67
N GLN A 103 -20.06 6.88 -11.88
CA GLN A 103 -20.99 6.54 -12.97
C GLN A 103 -20.47 5.38 -13.82
N GLN A 104 -19.20 5.03 -13.73
CA GLN A 104 -18.57 3.96 -14.48
C GLN A 104 -18.47 2.67 -13.66
N PRO A 105 -18.44 1.49 -14.33
CA PRO A 105 -18.23 0.22 -13.64
C PRO A 105 -16.82 0.16 -13.02
N PHE A 106 -16.70 -0.63 -11.95
CA PHE A 106 -15.44 -0.96 -11.32
C PHE A 106 -15.03 -2.37 -11.67
N GLU A 107 -13.73 -2.62 -11.71
CA GLU A 107 -13.14 -3.92 -11.92
C GLU A 107 -12.29 -4.30 -10.71
N ILE A 108 -12.32 -5.57 -10.33
CA ILE A 108 -11.45 -6.11 -9.30
C ILE A 108 -10.51 -7.11 -9.97
N GLU A 109 -9.24 -6.78 -10.01
CA GLU A 109 -8.21 -7.70 -10.48
C GLU A 109 -7.63 -8.44 -9.27
N THR A 110 -7.56 -9.76 -9.36
CA THR A 110 -6.98 -10.61 -8.32
C THR A 110 -5.85 -11.44 -8.91
N ASP A 111 -4.68 -11.35 -8.29
CA ASP A 111 -3.53 -12.20 -8.59
C ASP A 111 -3.35 -13.20 -7.45
N ALA A 112 -3.37 -14.48 -7.79
CA ALA A 112 -3.20 -15.58 -6.86
C ALA A 112 -1.84 -16.22 -7.07
N SER A 113 -0.88 -15.92 -6.20
CA SER A 113 0.33 -16.73 -6.08
C SER A 113 0.15 -17.78 -4.96
N ASN A 114 1.00 -18.83 -4.96
CA ASN A 114 0.94 -19.91 -3.96
C ASN A 114 1.07 -19.43 -2.50
N TYR A 115 1.38 -18.15 -2.25
CA TYR A 115 1.64 -17.60 -0.92
C TYR A 115 0.90 -16.30 -0.61
N THR A 116 0.37 -15.62 -1.61
CA THR A 116 -0.28 -14.32 -1.42
C THR A 116 -1.29 -14.06 -2.53
N ILE A 117 -2.47 -13.60 -2.18
CA ILE A 117 -3.44 -13.09 -3.14
C ILE A 117 -3.48 -11.57 -2.96
N GLY A 118 -3.07 -10.85 -4.00
CA GLY A 118 -3.27 -9.43 -4.12
C GLY A 118 -4.60 -9.16 -4.84
N SER A 119 -5.27 -8.08 -4.50
CA SER A 119 -6.38 -7.57 -5.29
C SER A 119 -6.22 -6.08 -5.53
N VAL A 120 -6.66 -5.60 -6.67
CA VAL A 120 -6.63 -4.17 -7.01
C VAL A 120 -8.01 -3.77 -7.47
N LEU A 121 -8.52 -2.66 -6.95
CA LEU A 121 -9.70 -2.02 -7.50
C LEU A 121 -9.25 -1.12 -8.64
N THR A 122 -9.71 -1.40 -9.85
CA THR A 122 -9.38 -0.63 -11.04
C THR A 122 -10.65 -0.06 -11.68
N GLN A 123 -10.46 0.92 -12.53
CA GLN A 123 -11.48 1.48 -13.37
C GLN A 123 -10.84 1.89 -14.69
N GLN A 124 -11.33 1.36 -15.80
CA GLN A 124 -10.76 1.59 -17.14
C GLN A 124 -9.25 1.28 -17.19
N GLY A 125 -8.81 0.21 -16.51
CA GLY A 125 -7.40 -0.20 -16.47
C GLY A 125 -6.50 0.66 -15.57
N HIS A 126 -7.05 1.63 -14.83
CA HIS A 126 -6.28 2.47 -13.91
C HIS A 126 -6.58 2.11 -12.45
N PRO A 127 -5.57 2.04 -11.57
CA PRO A 127 -5.77 1.70 -10.18
C PRO A 127 -6.48 2.83 -9.43
N VAL A 128 -7.54 2.48 -8.73
CA VAL A 128 -8.30 3.35 -7.82
C VAL A 128 -7.87 3.11 -6.37
N ALA A 129 -7.65 1.86 -6.00
CA ALA A 129 -7.22 1.51 -4.65
C ALA A 129 -6.54 0.14 -4.62
N TYR A 130 -5.51 0.02 -3.77
CA TYR A 130 -4.91 -1.26 -3.38
C TYR A 130 -5.50 -1.75 -2.05
N PRO A 131 -5.53 -3.09 -1.81
CA PRO A 131 -6.11 -3.64 -0.60
C PRO A 131 -5.25 -3.31 0.62
N THR A 132 -5.90 -3.28 1.75
CA THR A 132 -5.23 -3.07 3.03
C THR A 132 -4.70 -4.36 3.67
N TYR A 133 -4.99 -5.52 3.13
CA TYR A 133 -4.59 -6.83 3.68
C TYR A 133 -4.18 -7.80 2.58
N ASP A 134 -3.02 -8.43 2.77
CA ASP A 134 -2.52 -9.52 1.93
C ASP A 134 -2.71 -10.83 2.69
N LYS A 135 -3.90 -11.42 2.67
CA LYS A 135 -4.11 -12.77 3.20
C LYS A 135 -5.10 -13.55 2.35
N GLU A 136 -4.69 -14.78 2.13
CA GLU A 136 -5.25 -15.83 1.31
C GLU A 136 -6.77 -16.02 1.38
N MET A 137 -7.33 -16.60 0.31
CA MET A 137 -8.67 -17.17 0.14
C MET A 137 -9.89 -16.28 0.42
N TYR A 138 -9.75 -15.18 1.15
CA TYR A 138 -10.80 -14.19 1.41
C TYR A 138 -10.67 -12.92 0.56
N SER A 139 -9.71 -12.87 -0.38
CA SER A 139 -9.39 -11.62 -1.11
C SER A 139 -10.60 -11.04 -1.83
N ILE A 140 -11.34 -11.85 -2.57
CA ILE A 140 -12.53 -11.37 -3.31
C ILE A 140 -13.61 -10.91 -2.34
N VAL A 141 -13.96 -11.75 -1.35
CA VAL A 141 -14.99 -11.40 -0.35
C VAL A 141 -14.54 -10.20 0.49
N HIS A 142 -13.27 -10.15 0.84
CA HIS A 142 -12.71 -9.05 1.61
C HIS A 142 -12.63 -7.76 0.78
N ALA A 143 -12.20 -7.85 -0.49
CA ALA A 143 -12.20 -6.74 -1.44
C ALA A 143 -13.61 -6.18 -1.62
N CYS A 144 -14.60 -7.04 -1.85
CA CYS A 144 -16.00 -6.64 -1.95
C CYS A 144 -16.51 -5.96 -0.66
N ARG A 145 -16.10 -6.43 0.51
CA ARG A 145 -16.46 -5.80 1.79
C ARG A 145 -15.78 -4.45 1.98
N GLN A 146 -14.49 -4.37 1.68
CA GLN A 146 -13.70 -3.15 1.83
C GLN A 146 -14.20 -2.04 0.90
N TRP A 147 -14.51 -2.41 -0.35
CA TRP A 147 -14.91 -1.46 -1.38
C TRP A 147 -16.43 -1.43 -1.60
N LYS A 148 -17.19 -1.97 -0.65
CA LYS A 148 -18.66 -2.02 -0.70
C LYS A 148 -19.30 -0.68 -1.11
N HIS A 149 -18.77 0.43 -0.63
CA HIS A 149 -19.28 1.77 -0.91
C HIS A 149 -19.06 2.23 -2.37
N TYR A 150 -18.10 1.61 -3.08
CA TYR A 150 -17.90 1.85 -4.51
C TYR A 150 -18.77 0.93 -5.38
N ILE A 151 -18.87 -0.35 -5.02
CA ILE A 151 -19.44 -1.40 -5.88
C ILE A 151 -20.91 -1.70 -5.59
N LEU A 152 -21.45 -1.29 -4.44
CA LEU A 152 -22.83 -1.60 -4.07
C LEU A 152 -23.84 -1.01 -5.07
N GLY A 153 -24.67 -1.89 -5.65
CA GLY A 153 -25.69 -1.51 -6.62
C GLY A 153 -25.17 -1.20 -8.02
N LYS A 154 -23.90 -1.58 -8.32
CA LYS A 154 -23.25 -1.39 -9.62
C LYS A 154 -22.78 -2.71 -10.19
N GLU A 155 -22.69 -2.78 -11.51
CA GLU A 155 -21.99 -3.85 -12.18
C GLU A 155 -20.51 -3.78 -11.82
N THR A 156 -19.94 -4.92 -11.41
CA THR A 156 -18.53 -5.03 -11.02
C THR A 156 -17.95 -6.28 -11.67
N ILE A 157 -16.89 -6.10 -12.42
CA ILE A 157 -16.19 -7.20 -13.11
C ILE A 157 -15.05 -7.66 -12.19
N ILE A 158 -14.92 -8.98 -12.03
CA ILE A 158 -13.84 -9.58 -11.23
C ILE A 158 -12.96 -10.40 -12.15
N HIS A 159 -11.72 -9.99 -12.31
CA HIS A 159 -10.70 -10.73 -13.05
C HIS A 159 -9.86 -11.57 -12.08
N THR A 160 -9.75 -12.86 -12.36
CA THR A 160 -8.91 -13.78 -11.59
C THR A 160 -7.86 -14.38 -12.52
N TYR A 161 -6.59 -14.25 -12.12
CA TYR A 161 -5.48 -14.86 -12.84
C TYR A 161 -5.02 -16.13 -12.10
N HIS A 162 -4.96 -17.25 -12.80
CA HIS A 162 -4.48 -18.54 -12.29
C HIS A 162 -3.10 -18.85 -12.84
#